data_45ee4016cee8ae94a9efca35edf0e44b
#
_entry.id   45ee4016cee8ae94a9efca35edf0e44b
#
_cell.length_a   1.000
_cell.length_b   1.000
_cell.length_c   1.000
_cell.angle_alpha   90.00
_cell.angle_beta   90.00
_cell.angle_gamma   90.00
#
_symmetry.space_group_name_H-M   'P 1'
#
loop_
_entity.id
_entity.type
_entity.pdbx_description
1 polymer ?
#
loop_
_entity_poly.entity_id
_entity_poly.type
_entity_poly.pdbx_seq_one_letter_code
_entity_poly.pdbx_strand_id
1 'polypeptide(L)'
;MNHYLSSLITALLLSMATLTASAEQTSTLTTGFEEESKLQGYGAFTSLNKDWMLMALYVDPVDEAKGTAAPQRLEIKISTEKFSQRRFRSLWLNALAIEHGAEKMAAMQGELNQFFDLIQQPLASGDILIIERTQFGNNTSNEIKINYHTLANLSSDFLPFMVKSLVGQHPPTQALKSGLMGEESLRTQTNLSIRFDRLEPTLPRIAEVSRWRKRILASN
;
A
#
# COMPACT_ATOMS: atom_id res chain seq x y z
N MET A 1 65.79 -40.08 -34.09
CA MET A 1 65.78 -38.81 -33.35
C MET A 1 64.51 -38.07 -33.76
N ASN A 2 63.36 -38.35 -33.16
CA ASN A 2 62.04 -37.67 -33.38
C ASN A 2 60.88 -38.50 -32.86
N HIS A 3 60.92 -38.91 -31.58
CA HIS A 3 59.72 -39.59 -30.97
C HIS A 3 59.37 -39.07 -29.60
N TYR A 4 59.87 -37.91 -29.14
CA TYR A 4 59.57 -37.38 -27.81
C TYR A 4 58.75 -36.09 -27.79
N LEU A 5 58.23 -35.62 -28.95
CA LEU A 5 57.43 -34.38 -28.98
C LEU A 5 55.92 -34.60 -29.13
N SER A 6 55.45 -35.84 -29.16
CA SER A 6 54.01 -36.13 -29.37
C SER A 6 53.26 -36.48 -28.09
N SER A 7 53.94 -36.58 -26.94
CA SER A 7 53.34 -37.03 -25.68
C SER A 7 53.00 -35.93 -24.67
N LEU A 8 53.32 -34.67 -24.99
CA LEU A 8 53.17 -33.56 -24.03
C LEU A 8 51.94 -32.66 -24.34
N ILE A 9 51.24 -32.89 -25.47
CA ILE A 9 50.07 -32.09 -25.87
C ILE A 9 48.73 -32.75 -25.45
N THR A 10 48.75 -34.05 -25.11
CA THR A 10 47.52 -34.78 -24.75
C THR A 10 47.17 -34.69 -23.25
N ALA A 11 48.08 -34.20 -22.39
CA ALA A 11 47.83 -34.08 -20.95
C ALA A 11 47.30 -32.71 -20.50
N LEU A 12 47.18 -31.70 -21.43
CA LEU A 12 46.75 -30.35 -21.11
C LEU A 12 45.28 -30.05 -21.49
N LEU A 13 44.60 -31.00 -22.10
CA LEU A 13 43.18 -30.83 -22.52
C LEU A 13 42.16 -31.56 -21.65
N LEU A 14 42.59 -32.18 -20.56
CA LEU A 14 41.69 -32.94 -19.67
C LEU A 14 41.49 -32.28 -18.27
N SER A 15 41.95 -31.05 -18.05
CA SER A 15 41.82 -30.35 -16.77
C SER A 15 40.92 -29.10 -16.79
N MET A 16 40.13 -28.89 -17.85
CA MET A 16 39.21 -27.75 -17.96
C MET A 16 37.72 -28.13 -18.00
N ALA A 17 37.34 -29.30 -17.51
CA ALA A 17 35.95 -29.75 -17.56
C ALA A 17 35.31 -30.04 -16.21
N THR A 18 35.75 -29.41 -15.13
CA THR A 18 35.12 -29.58 -13.80
C THR A 18 34.96 -28.31 -12.99
N LEU A 19 34.58 -27.19 -13.62
CA LEU A 19 34.28 -25.94 -12.91
C LEU A 19 33.02 -25.23 -13.41
N THR A 20 31.98 -26.00 -13.76
CA THR A 20 30.67 -25.41 -14.08
C THR A 20 29.52 -26.25 -13.53
N ALA A 21 29.58 -26.57 -12.24
CA ALA A 21 28.42 -27.19 -11.56
C ALA A 21 28.39 -26.81 -10.09
N SER A 22 28.36 -25.51 -9.77
CA SER A 22 28.07 -25.03 -8.41
C SER A 22 27.66 -23.56 -8.42
N ALA A 23 26.65 -23.22 -9.21
CA ALA A 23 26.04 -21.88 -9.16
C ALA A 23 24.56 -21.93 -9.54
N GLU A 24 23.83 -22.92 -9.02
CA GLU A 24 22.37 -22.91 -9.14
C GLU A 24 21.71 -23.60 -7.95
N GLN A 25 22.11 -23.16 -6.75
CA GLN A 25 21.31 -23.30 -5.54
C GLN A 25 21.22 -21.93 -4.88
N THR A 26 20.69 -20.95 -5.62
CA THR A 26 20.27 -19.70 -5.03
C THR A 26 18.76 -19.76 -4.89
N SER A 27 18.36 -20.11 -3.67
CA SER A 27 17.14 -19.60 -3.02
C SER A 27 15.88 -19.55 -3.89
N THR A 28 15.21 -20.67 -4.08
CA THR A 28 13.76 -20.68 -4.00
C THR A 28 13.35 -20.44 -2.53
N LEU A 29 13.72 -19.29 -1.98
CA LEU A 29 12.94 -18.69 -0.92
C LEU A 29 11.63 -18.26 -1.54
N THR A 30 10.64 -19.09 -1.33
CA THR A 30 9.21 -18.87 -1.33
C THR A 30 8.87 -17.38 -1.39
N THR A 31 8.80 -16.83 -2.58
CA THR A 31 7.91 -15.72 -2.87
C THR A 31 6.51 -16.33 -2.80
N GLY A 32 5.93 -16.33 -1.60
CA GLY A 32 4.50 -16.41 -1.46
C GLY A 32 3.92 -15.36 -2.37
N PHE A 33 3.02 -15.77 -3.22
CA PHE A 33 2.27 -15.02 -4.20
C PHE A 33 2.05 -13.57 -3.74
N GLU A 34 2.92 -12.63 -4.14
CA GLU A 34 2.51 -11.27 -4.39
C GLU A 34 1.66 -11.37 -5.67
N GLU A 35 0.38 -11.67 -5.52
CA GLU A 35 -0.59 -11.35 -6.53
C GLU A 35 -0.44 -9.85 -6.77
N GLU A 36 0.12 -9.48 -7.92
CA GLU A 36 0.36 -8.09 -8.29
C GLU A 36 -0.97 -7.33 -8.22
N SER A 37 -1.16 -6.58 -7.14
CA SER A 37 -2.35 -5.75 -6.99
C SER A 37 -2.40 -4.76 -8.14
N LYS A 38 -3.53 -4.73 -8.86
CA LYS A 38 -3.74 -3.86 -10.01
C LYS A 38 -4.27 -2.51 -9.55
N LEU A 39 -3.64 -1.43 -10.00
CA LEU A 39 -4.19 -0.09 -9.82
C LEU A 39 -5.57 0.00 -10.49
N GLN A 40 -6.61 0.32 -9.69
CA GLN A 40 -7.96 0.56 -10.16
C GLN A 40 -8.12 2.02 -10.62
N GLY A 41 -7.66 2.98 -9.83
CA GLY A 41 -7.74 4.38 -10.19
C GLY A 41 -7.26 5.34 -9.10
N TYR A 42 -7.22 6.62 -9.44
CA TYR A 42 -6.86 7.71 -8.55
C TYR A 42 -8.06 8.59 -8.25
N GLY A 43 -8.17 9.09 -7.00
CA GLY A 43 -9.22 10.01 -6.59
C GLY A 43 -8.69 11.12 -5.69
N ALA A 44 -9.40 12.27 -5.66
CA ALA A 44 -9.10 13.37 -4.75
C ALA A 44 -10.21 13.50 -3.70
N PHE A 45 -9.83 13.44 -2.41
CA PHE A 45 -10.74 13.74 -1.32
C PHE A 45 -10.80 15.25 -1.12
N THR A 46 -11.86 15.86 -1.69
CA THR A 46 -12.05 17.30 -1.71
C THR A 46 -13.12 17.71 -0.69
N SER A 47 -12.86 18.72 0.09
CA SER A 47 -13.83 19.34 0.99
C SER A 47 -13.58 20.85 1.05
N LEU A 48 -14.65 21.66 0.96
CA LEU A 48 -14.58 23.13 0.91
C LEU A 48 -13.64 23.62 -0.21
N ASN A 49 -13.78 23.05 -1.42
CA ASN A 49 -12.98 23.37 -2.61
C ASN A 49 -11.46 23.21 -2.41
N LYS A 50 -11.05 22.38 -1.46
CA LYS A 50 -9.65 22.05 -1.21
C LYS A 50 -9.44 20.55 -1.24
N ASP A 51 -8.43 20.12 -1.98
CA ASP A 51 -7.97 18.73 -1.94
C ASP A 51 -7.17 18.50 -0.65
N TRP A 52 -7.66 17.64 0.20
CA TRP A 52 -7.01 17.27 1.45
C TRP A 52 -6.08 16.08 1.29
N MET A 53 -6.53 15.14 0.48
CA MET A 53 -5.83 13.88 0.23
C MET A 53 -5.98 13.50 -1.24
N LEU A 54 -4.94 12.97 -1.84
CA LEU A 54 -5.01 12.19 -3.08
C LEU A 54 -4.91 10.72 -2.72
N MET A 55 -5.65 9.89 -3.40
CA MET A 55 -5.76 8.46 -3.09
C MET A 55 -5.56 7.63 -4.35
N ALA A 56 -4.95 6.45 -4.19
CA ALA A 56 -4.87 5.40 -5.20
C ALA A 56 -5.47 4.12 -4.62
N LEU A 57 -6.39 3.50 -5.34
CA LEU A 57 -6.99 2.23 -4.98
C LEU A 57 -6.38 1.12 -5.83
N TYR A 58 -5.90 0.08 -5.18
CA TYR A 58 -5.41 -1.14 -5.82
C TYR A 58 -6.32 -2.30 -5.43
N VAL A 59 -6.57 -3.17 -6.39
CA VAL A 59 -7.47 -4.31 -6.25
C VAL A 59 -6.77 -5.60 -6.68
N ASP A 60 -7.25 -6.73 -6.19
CA ASP A 60 -6.85 -8.01 -6.74
C ASP A 60 -7.24 -8.09 -8.22
N PRO A 61 -6.38 -8.66 -9.07
CA PRO A 61 -6.81 -9.01 -10.43
C PRO A 61 -8.06 -9.88 -10.32
N VAL A 62 -9.09 -9.47 -11.05
CA VAL A 62 -10.42 -10.09 -10.99
C VAL A 62 -10.28 -11.57 -11.30
N ASP A 63 -10.63 -12.43 -10.36
CA ASP A 63 -11.15 -13.73 -10.68
C ASP A 63 -12.48 -13.48 -11.42
N GLU A 64 -12.45 -13.54 -12.75
CA GLU A 64 -13.61 -13.25 -13.63
C GLU A 64 -14.84 -14.06 -13.22
N ALA A 65 -14.65 -15.18 -12.54
CA ALA A 65 -15.73 -16.03 -12.02
C ALA A 65 -16.42 -15.45 -10.77
N LYS A 66 -15.83 -14.48 -10.06
CA LYS A 66 -16.38 -13.90 -8.81
C LYS A 66 -16.97 -12.51 -8.96
N GLY A 67 -16.75 -11.83 -10.08
CA GLY A 67 -17.49 -10.61 -10.47
C GLY A 67 -17.16 -9.32 -9.70
N THR A 68 -16.31 -9.32 -8.68
CA THR A 68 -15.99 -8.12 -7.89
C THR A 68 -14.53 -8.16 -7.44
N ALA A 69 -13.72 -7.21 -7.92
CA ALA A 69 -12.36 -7.05 -7.46
C ALA A 69 -12.32 -6.62 -5.99
N ALA A 70 -11.67 -7.42 -5.13
CA ALA A 70 -11.51 -7.08 -3.73
C ALA A 70 -10.42 -6.00 -3.55
N PRO A 71 -10.61 -5.00 -2.65
CA PRO A 71 -9.57 -4.03 -2.37
C PRO A 71 -8.35 -4.70 -1.72
N GLN A 72 -7.17 -4.44 -2.27
CA GLN A 72 -5.89 -4.94 -1.78
C GLN A 72 -5.06 -3.87 -1.09
N ARG A 73 -5.08 -2.64 -1.61
CA ARG A 73 -4.34 -1.54 -1.03
C ARG A 73 -5.06 -0.23 -1.29
N LEU A 74 -5.16 0.59 -0.26
CA LEU A 74 -5.53 2.00 -0.35
C LEU A 74 -4.32 2.82 0.05
N GLU A 75 -3.79 3.60 -0.87
CA GLU A 75 -2.70 4.53 -0.63
C GLU A 75 -3.25 5.95 -0.60
N ILE A 76 -2.90 6.71 0.44
CA ILE A 76 -3.40 8.04 0.73
C ILE A 76 -2.22 8.98 0.87
N LYS A 77 -2.12 9.98 0.03
CA LYS A 77 -1.10 11.02 0.10
C LYS A 77 -1.71 12.35 0.52
N ILE A 78 -1.12 12.98 1.50
CA ILE A 78 -1.60 14.25 2.02
C ILE A 78 -1.19 15.36 1.06
N SER A 79 -2.17 16.15 0.60
CA SER A 79 -1.92 17.26 -0.37
C SER A 79 -1.89 18.64 0.28
N THR A 80 -2.17 18.74 1.57
CA THR A 80 -2.19 20.01 2.31
C THR A 80 -0.98 20.14 3.25
N GLU A 81 -0.41 21.35 3.37
CA GLU A 81 0.78 21.61 4.20
C GLU A 81 0.60 21.24 5.67
N LYS A 82 -0.62 21.42 6.20
CA LYS A 82 -0.94 21.10 7.60
C LYS A 82 -2.33 20.51 7.71
N PHE A 83 -2.40 19.26 8.13
CA PHE A 83 -3.63 18.53 8.34
C PHE A 83 -3.72 18.04 9.79
N SER A 84 -4.48 18.74 10.63
CA SER A 84 -4.58 18.38 12.03
C SER A 84 -5.23 17.01 12.22
N GLN A 85 -4.79 16.24 13.22
CA GLN A 85 -5.35 14.94 13.59
C GLN A 85 -6.88 15.00 13.75
N ARG A 86 -7.36 16.02 14.47
CA ARG A 86 -8.81 16.22 14.68
C ARG A 86 -9.56 16.33 13.36
N ARG A 87 -9.04 17.12 12.39
CA ARG A 87 -9.71 17.29 11.10
C ARG A 87 -9.63 16.04 10.24
N PHE A 88 -8.48 15.37 10.21
CA PHE A 88 -8.33 14.08 9.54
C PHE A 88 -9.35 13.07 10.06
N ARG A 89 -9.40 12.88 11.39
CA ARG A 89 -10.37 12.00 12.05
C ARG A 89 -11.82 12.39 11.71
N SER A 90 -12.16 13.68 11.77
CA SER A 90 -13.52 14.16 11.49
C SER A 90 -13.96 13.88 10.05
N LEU A 91 -13.10 14.11 9.05
CA LEU A 91 -13.44 13.83 7.65
C LEU A 91 -13.71 12.35 7.42
N TRP A 92 -12.87 11.48 7.98
CA TRP A 92 -13.07 10.03 7.87
C TRP A 92 -14.31 9.54 8.62
N LEU A 93 -14.50 9.96 9.86
CA LEU A 93 -15.68 9.54 10.65
C LEU A 93 -17.00 9.97 9.99
N ASN A 94 -17.04 11.16 9.37
CA ASN A 94 -18.23 11.61 8.66
C ASN A 94 -18.51 10.72 7.44
N ALA A 95 -17.51 10.40 6.61
CA ALA A 95 -17.68 9.54 5.44
C ALA A 95 -18.10 8.11 5.85
N LEU A 96 -17.46 7.57 6.87
CA LEU A 96 -17.74 6.23 7.40
C LEU A 96 -19.16 6.14 7.98
N ALA A 97 -19.57 7.12 8.81
CA ALA A 97 -20.88 7.12 9.45
C ALA A 97 -22.04 7.21 8.46
N ILE A 98 -21.87 8.00 7.40
CA ILE A 98 -22.89 8.16 6.34
C ILE A 98 -23.07 6.85 5.56
N GLU A 99 -21.97 6.15 5.25
CA GLU A 99 -22.05 4.90 4.45
C GLU A 99 -22.46 3.68 5.28
N HIS A 100 -21.97 3.55 6.52
CA HIS A 100 -22.10 2.30 7.28
C HIS A 100 -23.22 2.31 8.33
N GLY A 101 -23.61 3.48 8.79
CA GLY A 101 -24.60 3.60 9.89
C GLY A 101 -24.02 3.23 11.27
N ALA A 102 -24.83 3.45 12.32
CA ALA A 102 -24.38 3.39 13.72
C ALA A 102 -23.90 2.01 14.16
N GLU A 103 -24.59 0.93 13.75
CA GLU A 103 -24.27 -0.44 14.17
C GLU A 103 -22.88 -0.89 13.71
N LYS A 104 -22.58 -0.72 12.42
CA LYS A 104 -21.27 -1.08 11.86
C LYS A 104 -20.16 -0.18 12.37
N MET A 105 -20.46 1.10 12.60
CA MET A 105 -19.51 2.02 13.23
C MET A 105 -19.16 1.59 14.66
N ALA A 106 -20.14 1.12 15.45
CA ALA A 106 -19.91 0.61 16.79
C ALA A 106 -19.05 -0.66 16.78
N ALA A 107 -19.31 -1.59 15.85
CA ALA A 107 -18.52 -2.80 15.69
C ALA A 107 -17.04 -2.53 15.34
N MET A 108 -16.76 -1.50 14.54
CA MET A 108 -15.40 -1.11 14.12
C MET A 108 -14.73 -0.07 15.02
N GLN A 109 -15.39 0.38 16.07
CA GLN A 109 -14.93 1.52 16.89
C GLN A 109 -13.52 1.30 17.47
N GLY A 110 -13.22 0.09 17.93
CA GLY A 110 -11.90 -0.25 18.49
C GLY A 110 -10.78 -0.04 17.47
N GLU A 111 -10.95 -0.61 16.27
CA GLU A 111 -9.97 -0.50 15.19
C GLU A 111 -9.87 0.93 14.64
N LEU A 112 -10.99 1.64 14.51
CA LEU A 112 -11.00 3.05 14.12
C LEU A 112 -10.22 3.91 15.11
N ASN A 113 -10.40 3.69 16.42
CA ASN A 113 -9.63 4.40 17.44
C ASN A 113 -8.14 4.08 17.29
N GLN A 114 -7.78 2.80 17.19
CA GLN A 114 -6.39 2.38 16.97
C GLN A 114 -5.80 3.04 15.74
N PHE A 115 -6.50 3.04 14.60
CA PHE A 115 -6.05 3.68 13.36
C PHE A 115 -5.78 5.18 13.53
N PHE A 116 -6.71 5.92 14.13
CA PHE A 116 -6.53 7.37 14.32
C PHE A 116 -5.44 7.71 15.33
N ASP A 117 -5.23 6.87 16.34
CA ASP A 117 -4.21 7.07 17.37
C ASP A 117 -2.77 6.80 16.85
N LEU A 118 -2.62 6.16 15.69
CA LEU A 118 -1.32 6.04 15.01
C LEU A 118 -0.78 7.40 14.57
N ILE A 119 -1.64 8.39 14.35
CA ILE A 119 -1.25 9.73 13.90
C ILE A 119 -0.86 10.56 15.12
N GLN A 120 0.43 10.63 15.43
CA GLN A 120 0.95 11.27 16.64
C GLN A 120 1.11 12.78 16.54
N GLN A 121 1.14 13.34 15.32
CA GLN A 121 1.34 14.76 15.01
C GLN A 121 0.48 15.15 13.80
N PRO A 122 0.25 16.45 13.54
CA PRO A 122 -0.39 16.87 12.29
C PRO A 122 0.31 16.28 11.08
N LEU A 123 -0.47 15.79 10.12
CA LEU A 123 0.03 15.32 8.84
C LEU A 123 0.45 16.51 7.99
N ALA A 124 1.47 16.32 7.15
CA ALA A 124 2.03 17.33 6.27
C ALA A 124 1.91 16.90 4.80
N SER A 125 2.03 17.86 3.89
CA SER A 125 2.06 17.55 2.45
C SER A 125 3.15 16.55 2.14
N GLY A 126 2.81 15.52 1.36
CA GLY A 126 3.69 14.41 1.03
C GLY A 126 3.67 13.24 2.03
N ASP A 127 3.05 13.37 3.22
CA ASP A 127 2.86 12.20 4.08
C ASP A 127 2.02 11.14 3.38
N ILE A 128 2.44 9.87 3.50
CA ILE A 128 1.81 8.73 2.86
C ILE A 128 1.25 7.80 3.94
N LEU A 129 -0.04 7.49 3.84
CA LEU A 129 -0.69 6.44 4.62
C LEU A 129 -1.05 5.30 3.68
N ILE A 130 -0.71 4.08 4.05
CA ILE A 130 -1.05 2.87 3.29
C ILE A 130 -1.83 1.94 4.20
N ILE A 131 -2.96 1.47 3.71
CA ILE A 131 -3.73 0.37 4.27
C ILE A 131 -3.64 -0.77 3.26
N GLU A 132 -2.95 -1.84 3.60
CA GLU A 132 -2.62 -2.92 2.67
C GLU A 132 -3.01 -4.26 3.25
N ARG A 133 -3.71 -5.06 2.45
CA ARG A 133 -4.04 -6.42 2.80
C ARG A 133 -2.78 -7.29 2.76
N THR A 134 -2.52 -7.99 3.84
CA THR A 134 -1.40 -8.92 3.97
C THR A 134 -1.91 -10.29 4.37
N GLN A 135 -1.28 -11.32 3.84
CA GLN A 135 -1.58 -12.71 4.20
C GLN A 135 -0.34 -13.36 4.81
N PHE A 136 -0.51 -13.92 5.99
CA PHE A 136 0.53 -14.71 6.63
C PHE A 136 -0.02 -16.10 6.98
N GLY A 137 0.38 -17.11 6.21
CA GLY A 137 -0.22 -18.43 6.27
C GLY A 137 -1.73 -18.36 5.93
N ASN A 138 -2.58 -18.82 6.83
CA ASN A 138 -4.04 -18.78 6.68
C ASN A 138 -4.68 -17.50 7.26
N ASN A 139 -3.90 -16.62 7.85
CA ASN A 139 -4.40 -15.40 8.47
C ASN A 139 -4.26 -14.21 7.52
N THR A 140 -5.37 -13.52 7.30
CA THR A 140 -5.41 -12.26 6.56
C THR A 140 -5.58 -11.10 7.53
N SER A 141 -4.80 -10.04 7.35
CA SER A 141 -4.88 -8.80 8.12
C SER A 141 -4.65 -7.59 7.21
N ASN A 142 -4.83 -6.41 7.75
CA ASN A 142 -4.52 -5.17 7.06
C ASN A 142 -3.36 -4.47 7.78
N GLU A 143 -2.24 -4.35 7.09
CA GLU A 143 -1.08 -3.61 7.57
C GLU A 143 -1.29 -2.10 7.36
N ILE A 144 -1.02 -1.32 8.40
CA ILE A 144 -1.11 0.14 8.36
C ILE A 144 0.29 0.71 8.38
N LYS A 145 0.64 1.43 7.31
CA LYS A 145 1.95 2.10 7.17
C LYS A 145 1.76 3.62 7.12
N ILE A 146 2.67 4.34 7.74
CA ILE A 146 2.82 5.80 7.55
C ILE A 146 4.28 6.06 7.15
N ASN A 147 4.48 6.78 6.04
CA ASN A 147 5.80 7.10 5.51
C ASN A 147 6.74 5.88 5.50
N TYR A 148 6.25 4.75 4.94
CA TYR A 148 6.95 3.46 4.81
C TYR A 148 7.18 2.69 6.11
N HIS A 149 6.76 3.19 7.28
CA HIS A 149 6.88 2.49 8.54
C HIS A 149 5.56 1.79 8.90
N THR A 150 5.60 0.48 9.08
CA THR A 150 4.49 -0.29 9.64
C THR A 150 4.26 0.10 11.09
N LEU A 151 3.03 0.51 11.40
CA LEU A 151 2.64 0.99 12.73
C LEU A 151 1.65 0.07 13.43
N ALA A 152 0.79 -0.63 12.67
CA ALA A 152 -0.20 -1.56 13.22
C ALA A 152 -0.62 -2.61 12.18
N ASN A 153 -1.23 -3.69 12.69
CA ASN A 153 -2.02 -4.63 11.91
C ASN A 153 -3.45 -4.61 12.46
N LEU A 154 -4.43 -4.49 11.56
CA LEU A 154 -5.85 -4.49 11.87
C LEU A 154 -6.53 -5.70 11.23
N SER A 155 -7.81 -5.93 11.53
CA SER A 155 -8.54 -7.07 10.97
C SER A 155 -8.64 -7.03 9.46
N SER A 156 -8.93 -8.18 8.84
CA SER A 156 -9.15 -8.30 7.38
C SER A 156 -10.30 -7.43 6.88
N ASP A 157 -11.22 -7.04 7.76
CA ASP A 157 -12.41 -6.27 7.40
C ASP A 157 -12.15 -4.75 7.34
N PHE A 158 -11.02 -4.28 7.89
CA PHE A 158 -10.73 -2.85 8.02
C PHE A 158 -10.59 -2.15 6.67
N LEU A 159 -9.78 -2.68 5.73
CA LEU A 159 -9.61 -2.09 4.40
C LEU A 159 -10.91 -2.06 3.59
N PRO A 160 -11.69 -3.17 3.47
CA PRO A 160 -13.00 -3.14 2.82
C PRO A 160 -13.96 -2.12 3.44
N PHE A 161 -13.96 -2.00 4.77
CA PHE A 161 -14.77 -1.02 5.50
C PHE A 161 -14.39 0.42 5.13
N MET A 162 -13.09 0.74 5.12
CA MET A 162 -12.59 2.07 4.74
C MET A 162 -12.90 2.39 3.27
N VAL A 163 -12.60 1.46 2.35
CA VAL A 163 -12.82 1.65 0.90
C VAL A 163 -14.31 1.84 0.59
N LYS A 164 -15.20 1.08 1.25
CA LYS A 164 -16.64 1.22 1.03
C LYS A 164 -17.16 2.63 1.34
N SER A 165 -16.60 3.33 2.33
CA SER A 165 -16.98 4.71 2.63
C SER A 165 -16.58 5.72 1.53
N LEU A 166 -15.66 5.33 0.63
CA LEU A 166 -15.18 6.18 -0.47
C LEU A 166 -15.91 5.89 -1.80
N VAL A 167 -16.27 4.61 -2.04
CA VAL A 167 -16.81 4.16 -3.33
C VAL A 167 -18.22 3.54 -3.23
N GLY A 168 -18.81 3.51 -2.02
CA GLY A 168 -20.12 2.93 -1.75
C GLY A 168 -21.29 3.74 -2.30
N GLN A 169 -22.43 3.65 -1.62
CA GLN A 169 -23.65 4.34 -2.02
C GLN A 169 -23.61 5.84 -1.73
N HIS A 170 -22.93 6.23 -0.65
CA HIS A 170 -22.87 7.61 -0.17
C HIS A 170 -21.42 8.10 -0.09
N PRO A 171 -20.69 8.18 -1.23
CA PRO A 171 -19.31 8.63 -1.23
C PRO A 171 -19.21 10.11 -0.81
N PRO A 172 -18.07 10.57 -0.29
CA PRO A 172 -17.86 11.98 0.02
C PRO A 172 -18.10 12.92 -1.16
N THR A 173 -17.70 12.49 -2.37
CA THR A 173 -18.05 13.12 -3.65
C THR A 173 -18.12 12.08 -4.76
N GLN A 174 -18.94 12.31 -5.78
CA GLN A 174 -19.01 11.41 -6.94
C GLN A 174 -17.67 11.38 -7.70
N ALA A 175 -16.99 12.53 -7.81
CA ALA A 175 -15.69 12.60 -8.46
C ALA A 175 -14.62 11.74 -7.75
N LEU A 176 -14.63 11.65 -6.41
CA LEU A 176 -13.76 10.75 -5.66
C LEU A 176 -14.06 9.29 -6.02
N LYS A 177 -15.33 8.90 -5.98
CA LYS A 177 -15.77 7.55 -6.33
C LYS A 177 -15.37 7.18 -7.75
N SER A 178 -15.80 7.98 -8.75
CA SER A 178 -15.48 7.73 -10.16
C SER A 178 -13.99 7.68 -10.40
N GLY A 179 -13.23 8.53 -9.71
CA GLY A 179 -11.77 8.54 -9.78
C GLY A 179 -11.15 7.24 -9.28
N LEU A 180 -11.51 6.80 -8.07
CA LEU A 180 -10.98 5.56 -7.46
C LEU A 180 -11.41 4.30 -8.22
N MET A 181 -12.60 4.32 -8.84
CA MET A 181 -13.10 3.22 -9.67
C MET A 181 -12.52 3.20 -11.09
N GLY A 182 -11.69 4.20 -11.46
CA GLY A 182 -11.11 4.29 -12.80
C GLY A 182 -12.12 4.72 -13.88
N GLU A 183 -13.27 5.27 -13.50
CA GLU A 183 -14.36 5.66 -14.40
C GLU A 183 -14.19 7.08 -14.96
N GLU A 184 -13.24 7.85 -14.42
CA GLU A 184 -12.92 9.19 -14.90
C GLU A 184 -12.18 9.16 -16.25
N SER A 185 -12.22 10.28 -16.97
CA SER A 185 -11.52 10.42 -18.24
C SER A 185 -10.01 10.15 -18.08
N LEU A 186 -9.38 9.63 -19.14
CA LEU A 186 -7.91 9.39 -19.15
C LEU A 186 -7.14 10.67 -18.77
N ARG A 187 -7.58 11.84 -19.23
CA ARG A 187 -6.97 13.13 -18.89
C ARG A 187 -7.02 13.41 -17.38
N THR A 188 -8.18 13.15 -16.74
CA THR A 188 -8.37 13.34 -15.31
C THR A 188 -7.49 12.36 -14.52
N GLN A 189 -7.52 11.07 -14.89
CA GLN A 189 -6.69 10.04 -14.26
C GLN A 189 -5.20 10.35 -14.38
N THR A 190 -4.72 10.75 -15.57
CA THR A 190 -3.32 11.15 -15.78
C THR A 190 -2.94 12.37 -14.93
N ASN A 191 -3.82 13.37 -14.83
CA ASN A 191 -3.56 14.54 -13.98
C ASN A 191 -3.46 14.16 -12.51
N LEU A 192 -4.38 13.31 -12.03
CA LEU A 192 -4.36 12.83 -10.65
C LEU A 192 -3.10 11.99 -10.36
N SER A 193 -2.71 11.08 -11.27
CA SER A 193 -1.48 10.30 -11.17
C SER A 193 -0.25 11.20 -11.03
N ILE A 194 -0.06 12.16 -11.93
CA ILE A 194 1.08 13.08 -11.88
C ILE A 194 1.12 13.86 -10.57
N ARG A 195 -0.02 14.32 -10.08
CA ARG A 195 -0.11 15.02 -8.78
C ARG A 195 0.19 14.09 -7.61
N PHE A 196 -0.32 12.86 -7.67
CA PHE A 196 -0.11 11.83 -6.67
C PHE A 196 1.38 11.46 -6.57
N ASP A 197 2.05 11.24 -7.70
CA ASP A 197 3.46 10.83 -7.76
C ASP A 197 4.41 11.93 -7.26
N ARG A 198 4.00 13.20 -7.37
CA ARG A 198 4.80 14.34 -6.85
C ARG A 198 4.75 14.50 -5.33
N LEU A 199 3.80 13.86 -4.66
CA LEU A 199 3.66 13.93 -3.22
C LEU A 199 4.51 12.83 -2.58
N GLU A 200 5.64 13.22 -2.00
CA GLU A 200 6.55 12.31 -1.30
C GLU A 200 6.98 12.90 0.05
N PRO A 201 7.13 12.07 1.09
CA PRO A 201 7.57 12.54 2.38
C PRO A 201 9.05 12.90 2.34
N THR A 202 9.42 13.98 3.02
CA THR A 202 10.83 14.35 3.18
C THR A 202 11.56 13.37 4.11
N LEU A 203 12.88 13.22 3.96
CA LEU A 203 13.68 12.36 4.84
C LEU A 203 13.52 12.69 6.34
N PRO A 204 13.52 13.99 6.77
CA PRO A 204 13.24 14.34 8.16
C PRO A 204 11.86 13.86 8.62
N ARG A 205 10.85 13.89 7.73
CA ARG A 205 9.50 13.45 8.05
C ARG A 205 9.41 11.93 8.21
N ILE A 206 10.09 11.17 7.36
CA ILE A 206 10.22 9.71 7.50
C ILE A 206 10.87 9.36 8.85
N ALA A 207 11.98 10.04 9.19
CA ALA A 207 12.67 9.84 10.48
C ALA A 207 11.79 10.20 11.69
N GLU A 208 10.93 11.20 11.57
CA GLU A 208 9.97 11.55 12.61
C GLU A 208 8.94 10.45 12.84
N VAL A 209 8.35 9.88 11.78
CA VAL A 209 7.39 8.78 11.87
C VAL A 209 8.05 7.51 12.44
N SER A 210 9.32 7.27 12.15
CA SER A 210 10.09 6.20 12.80
C SER A 210 10.10 6.34 14.34
N ARG A 211 10.15 7.58 14.86
CA ARG A 211 10.04 7.83 16.32
C ARG A 211 8.62 7.59 16.86
N TRP A 212 7.57 7.83 16.05
CA TRP A 212 6.18 7.46 16.42
C TRP A 212 6.07 5.96 16.62
N ARG A 213 6.58 5.17 15.66
CA ARG A 213 6.60 3.71 15.76
C ARG A 213 7.21 3.23 17.07
N LYS A 214 8.37 3.79 17.47
CA LYS A 214 9.01 3.41 18.73
C LYS A 214 8.14 3.70 19.95
N ARG A 215 7.43 4.82 19.97
CA ARG A 215 6.50 5.16 21.07
C ARG A 215 5.29 4.23 21.12
N ILE A 216 4.67 3.95 19.96
CA ILE A 216 3.53 3.04 19.86
C ILE A 216 3.91 1.64 20.33
N LEU A 217 5.07 1.12 19.92
CA LEU A 217 5.55 -0.20 20.36
C LEU A 217 5.92 -0.25 21.85
N ALA A 218 6.28 0.87 22.47
CA ALA A 218 6.60 0.93 23.88
C ALA A 218 5.35 1.09 24.78
N SER A 219 4.19 1.42 24.21
CA SER A 219 2.91 1.61 24.94
C SER A 219 1.98 0.41 24.88
N ASN A 220 2.31 -0.59 24.06
CA ASN A 220 1.62 -1.87 23.97
C ASN A 220 2.40 -2.97 24.70
#